data_b9963d5ec7db72d8ff1f4bc948619a20
#
_entry.id   b9963d5ec7db72d8ff1f4bc948619a20
#
_cell.length_a   1.000
_cell.length_b   1.000
_cell.length_c   1.000
_cell.angle_alpha   90.00
_cell.angle_beta   90.00
_cell.angle_gamma   90.00
#
_symmetry.space_group_name_H-M   'P 1'
#
loop_
_entity.id
_entity.type
_entity.pdbx_description
1 polymer ?
#
loop_
_entity_poly.entity_id
_entity_poly.type
_entity_poly.pdbx_seq_one_letter_code
_entity_poly.pdbx_strand_id
1 'polypeptide(L)'
;MSALLLNSLARMNFSRLAVLALGGVLLTSCASVQREAAPSQPDRPERGKGLVIVYRERHFTGGGVSYKVYDNGTRIGGLPNGAYFVYQAKPGVHKFTASTEVTDEKPLTVEAGKTYYVRGEVQMGVLIGRPHLIIVDRQEAEGAIKDLHRVKMKP
;
A
#
# COMPACT_ATOMS: atom_id res chain seq x y z
N MET A 1 -18.32 49.99 -52.59
CA MET A 1 -17.94 50.24 -51.18
C MET A 1 -18.65 49.19 -50.32
N SER A 2 -18.08 48.03 -50.08
CA SER A 2 -18.57 47.07 -49.06
C SER A 2 -17.83 45.73 -49.07
N ALA A 3 -16.50 45.72 -49.25
CA ALA A 3 -15.74 44.44 -49.21
C ALA A 3 -14.48 44.46 -48.32
N LEU A 4 -14.26 45.53 -47.55
CA LEU A 4 -13.02 45.72 -46.78
C LEU A 4 -13.20 45.60 -45.23
N LEU A 5 -14.43 45.44 -44.74
CA LEU A 5 -14.70 45.39 -43.29
C LEU A 5 -14.90 43.97 -42.71
N LEU A 6 -15.00 42.93 -43.56
CA LEU A 6 -15.20 41.56 -43.07
C LEU A 6 -13.89 40.79 -42.75
N ASN A 7 -12.71 41.32 -43.16
CA ASN A 7 -11.46 40.60 -43.02
C ASN A 7 -10.68 40.96 -41.76
N SER A 8 -11.16 41.90 -40.96
CA SER A 8 -10.46 42.35 -39.74
C SER A 8 -10.87 41.61 -38.46
N LEU A 9 -12.03 40.94 -38.46
CA LEU A 9 -12.55 40.25 -37.27
C LEU A 9 -12.15 38.77 -37.19
N ALA A 10 -11.63 38.18 -38.27
CA ALA A 10 -11.24 36.77 -38.30
C ALA A 10 -9.80 36.52 -37.80
N ARG A 11 -8.98 37.54 -37.53
CA ARG A 11 -7.58 37.36 -37.11
C ARG A 11 -7.30 37.53 -35.62
N MET A 12 -8.31 37.87 -34.84
CA MET A 12 -8.06 38.17 -33.39
C MET A 12 -8.36 37.06 -32.39
N ASN A 13 -8.91 35.92 -32.79
CA ASN A 13 -9.32 34.91 -31.84
C ASN A 13 -8.45 33.62 -31.78
N PHE A 14 -7.47 33.46 -32.69
CA PHE A 14 -6.66 32.23 -32.67
C PHE A 14 -5.47 32.29 -31.74
N SER A 15 -5.00 33.48 -31.36
CA SER A 15 -3.81 33.63 -30.52
C SER A 15 -4.10 33.59 -29.00
N ARG A 16 -5.37 33.74 -28.59
CA ARG A 16 -5.74 33.75 -27.17
C ARG A 16 -6.25 32.40 -26.65
N LEU A 17 -6.57 31.46 -27.52
CA LEU A 17 -6.98 30.09 -27.16
C LEU A 17 -5.80 29.14 -26.95
N ALA A 18 -4.60 29.48 -27.44
CA ALA A 18 -3.41 28.62 -27.30
C ALA A 18 -2.69 28.76 -25.95
N VAL A 19 -2.98 29.78 -25.14
CA VAL A 19 -2.30 30.04 -23.87
C VAL A 19 -3.04 29.39 -22.67
N LEU A 20 -4.28 29.00 -22.83
CA LEU A 20 -5.08 28.37 -21.75
C LEU A 20 -4.96 26.84 -21.68
N ALA A 21 -4.29 26.20 -22.63
CA ALA A 21 -4.17 24.72 -22.70
C ALA A 21 -2.90 24.16 -22.04
N LEU A 22 -2.00 25.00 -21.54
CA LEU A 22 -0.71 24.53 -20.98
C LEU A 22 -0.62 24.61 -19.44
N GLY A 23 -1.74 24.90 -18.76
CA GLY A 23 -1.78 25.13 -17.31
C GLY A 23 -2.39 24.01 -16.47
N GLY A 24 -2.53 22.79 -16.94
CA GLY A 24 -3.40 21.84 -16.27
C GLY A 24 -2.97 20.38 -16.19
N VAL A 25 -1.69 20.04 -15.95
CA VAL A 25 -1.36 18.66 -15.54
C VAL A 25 -0.16 18.65 -14.60
N LEU A 26 -0.33 19.15 -13.39
CA LEU A 26 0.45 18.71 -12.25
C LEU A 26 -0.46 17.84 -11.37
N LEU A 27 -0.87 16.69 -11.89
CA LEU A 27 -1.40 15.61 -11.05
C LEU A 27 -0.20 15.04 -10.29
N THR A 28 0.08 15.61 -9.13
CA THR A 28 0.91 14.98 -8.11
C THR A 28 0.24 13.64 -7.78
N SER A 29 0.76 12.57 -8.37
CA SER A 29 0.41 11.21 -8.00
C SER A 29 0.94 10.98 -6.58
N CYS A 30 0.18 11.42 -5.58
CA CYS A 30 0.32 10.89 -4.25
C CYS A 30 0.03 9.39 -4.36
N ALA A 31 1.06 8.57 -4.15
CA ALA A 31 0.94 7.13 -4.07
C ALA A 31 0.16 6.77 -2.79
N SER A 32 -1.14 7.02 -2.79
CA SER A 32 -2.04 6.68 -1.69
C SER A 32 -2.20 5.16 -1.65
N VAL A 33 -1.99 4.58 -0.48
CA VAL A 33 -2.36 3.19 -0.22
C VAL A 33 -3.88 3.08 -0.41
N GLN A 34 -4.30 2.32 -1.41
CA GLN A 34 -5.73 2.17 -1.70
C GLN A 34 -6.37 1.23 -0.69
N ARG A 35 -7.41 1.71 -0.02
CA ARG A 35 -8.27 0.89 0.82
C ARG A 35 -9.06 -0.08 -0.07
N GLU A 36 -9.11 -1.33 0.31
CA GLU A 36 -9.90 -2.36 -0.35
C GLU A 36 -11.19 -2.61 0.43
N ALA A 37 -12.29 -2.93 -0.26
CA ALA A 37 -13.52 -3.35 0.41
C ALA A 37 -13.25 -4.64 1.21
N ALA A 38 -13.91 -4.76 2.36
CA ALA A 38 -13.83 -6.00 3.14
C ALA A 38 -14.34 -7.17 2.28
N PRO A 39 -13.63 -8.31 2.24
CA PRO A 39 -14.06 -9.46 1.47
C PRO A 39 -15.36 -10.01 2.02
N SER A 40 -16.26 -10.44 1.14
CA SER A 40 -17.53 -11.10 1.52
C SER A 40 -17.33 -12.48 2.14
N GLN A 41 -16.16 -13.07 1.98
CA GLN A 41 -15.76 -14.36 2.54
C GLN A 41 -14.36 -14.25 3.18
N PRO A 42 -14.07 -15.07 4.20
CA PRO A 42 -12.74 -15.09 4.79
C PRO A 42 -11.69 -15.51 3.76
N ASP A 43 -10.54 -14.85 3.80
CA ASP A 43 -9.40 -15.18 2.96
C ASP A 43 -8.94 -16.63 3.22
N ARG A 44 -8.63 -17.34 2.14
CA ARG A 44 -8.13 -18.73 2.19
C ARG A 44 -6.89 -18.88 1.33
N PRO A 45 -6.02 -19.84 1.66
CA PRO A 45 -4.91 -20.19 0.77
C PRO A 45 -5.43 -20.63 -0.59
N GLU A 46 -4.84 -20.10 -1.67
CA GLU A 46 -5.05 -20.61 -3.01
C GLU A 46 -4.45 -22.03 -3.14
N ARG A 47 -4.92 -22.77 -4.13
CA ARG A 47 -4.42 -24.13 -4.39
C ARG A 47 -2.90 -24.13 -4.55
N GLY A 48 -2.22 -24.92 -3.73
CA GLY A 48 -0.76 -25.04 -3.75
C GLY A 48 0.01 -23.88 -3.15
N LYS A 49 -0.68 -22.94 -2.49
CA LYS A 49 -0.07 -21.80 -1.80
C LYS A 49 -0.37 -21.80 -0.32
N GLY A 50 0.40 -21.07 0.46
CA GLY A 50 0.09 -20.65 1.81
C GLY A 50 -0.42 -19.22 1.82
N LEU A 51 -1.22 -18.88 2.82
CA LEU A 51 -1.72 -17.53 3.03
C LEU A 51 -0.93 -16.84 4.13
N VAL A 52 -0.42 -15.65 3.86
CA VAL A 52 0.23 -14.79 4.85
C VAL A 52 -0.58 -13.51 5.00
N ILE A 53 -1.11 -13.28 6.20
CA ILE A 53 -1.83 -12.06 6.53
C ILE A 53 -0.87 -11.18 7.32
N VAL A 54 -0.50 -10.03 6.74
CA VAL A 54 0.37 -9.06 7.37
C VAL A 54 -0.49 -7.91 7.86
N TYR A 55 -0.44 -7.62 9.16
CA TYR A 55 -1.30 -6.62 9.76
C TYR A 55 -0.54 -5.71 10.73
N ARG A 56 -1.11 -4.55 10.98
CA ARG A 56 -0.64 -3.59 11.97
C ARG A 56 -1.82 -2.98 12.68
N GLU A 57 -1.83 -3.10 13.99
CA GLU A 57 -2.83 -2.49 14.84
C GLU A 57 -2.74 -0.97 14.80
N ARG A 58 -3.83 -0.32 15.22
CA ARG A 58 -3.90 1.13 15.27
C ARG A 58 -3.26 1.63 16.56
N HIS A 59 -2.16 2.37 16.43
CA HIS A 59 -1.51 3.03 17.53
C HIS A 59 -1.39 4.53 17.27
N PHE A 60 -1.52 5.33 18.34
CA PHE A 60 -1.30 6.78 18.24
C PHE A 60 0.20 7.05 18.02
N THR A 61 1.05 6.45 18.85
CA THR A 61 2.51 6.55 18.72
C THR A 61 2.96 5.83 17.45
N GLY A 62 3.71 6.53 16.60
CA GLY A 62 4.14 6.01 15.31
C GLY A 62 3.02 5.93 14.25
N GLY A 63 1.82 6.45 14.52
CA GLY A 63 0.67 6.35 13.62
C GLY A 63 0.89 6.96 12.24
N GLY A 64 1.73 7.99 12.12
CA GLY A 64 2.12 8.60 10.84
C GLY A 64 3.14 7.80 10.03
N VAL A 65 3.78 6.79 10.62
CA VAL A 65 4.76 5.95 9.93
C VAL A 65 4.04 4.91 9.08
N SER A 66 4.38 4.79 7.81
CA SER A 66 4.01 3.67 6.95
C SER A 66 5.28 3.02 6.43
N TYR A 67 5.35 1.70 6.48
CA TYR A 67 6.52 0.98 5.99
C TYR A 67 6.19 0.00 4.86
N LYS A 68 7.21 -0.29 4.07
CA LYS A 68 7.13 -1.24 2.96
C LYS A 68 7.44 -2.63 3.49
N VAL A 69 6.71 -3.62 2.99
CA VAL A 69 6.94 -5.03 3.31
C VAL A 69 7.43 -5.75 2.06
N TYR A 70 8.42 -6.60 2.25
CA TYR A 70 9.06 -7.37 1.19
C TYR A 70 9.04 -8.85 1.56
N ASP A 71 9.04 -9.71 0.55
CA ASP A 71 9.28 -11.15 0.64
C ASP A 71 10.47 -11.48 -0.23
N ASN A 72 11.53 -12.04 0.35
CA ASN A 72 12.79 -12.34 -0.33
C ASN A 72 13.28 -11.20 -1.23
N GLY A 73 13.20 -9.96 -0.74
CA GLY A 73 13.61 -8.75 -1.45
C GLY A 73 12.60 -8.19 -2.45
N THR A 74 11.53 -8.90 -2.77
CA THR A 74 10.45 -8.41 -3.62
C THR A 74 9.41 -7.68 -2.79
N ARG A 75 9.07 -6.44 -3.16
CA ARG A 75 8.04 -5.67 -2.46
C ARG A 75 6.67 -6.33 -2.65
N ILE A 76 5.99 -6.64 -1.54
CA ILE A 76 4.67 -7.26 -1.55
C ILE A 76 3.56 -6.33 -1.05
N GLY A 77 3.90 -5.23 -0.39
CA GLY A 77 2.88 -4.30 0.07
C GLY A 77 3.43 -3.11 0.85
N GLY A 78 2.50 -2.27 1.29
CA GLY A 78 2.73 -1.20 2.26
C GLY A 78 1.80 -1.38 3.44
N LEU A 79 2.28 -1.14 4.66
CA LEU A 79 1.53 -1.36 5.88
C LEU A 79 1.37 -0.04 6.66
N PRO A 80 0.29 0.71 6.40
CA PRO A 80 -0.06 1.89 7.18
C PRO A 80 -0.66 1.50 8.54
N ASN A 81 -0.79 2.45 9.42
CA ASN A 81 -1.40 2.29 10.73
C ASN A 81 -2.86 1.82 10.63
N GLY A 82 -3.24 0.81 11.38
CA GLY A 82 -4.60 0.27 11.43
C GLY A 82 -5.02 -0.48 10.16
N ALA A 83 -4.09 -1.17 9.50
CA ALA A 83 -4.35 -1.84 8.23
C ALA A 83 -3.80 -3.27 8.17
N TYR A 84 -4.32 -4.05 7.23
CA TYR A 84 -3.78 -5.35 6.87
C TYR A 84 -3.83 -5.58 5.36
N PHE A 85 -2.99 -6.49 4.87
CA PHE A 85 -3.08 -7.04 3.52
C PHE A 85 -2.85 -8.55 3.54
N VAL A 86 -3.23 -9.20 2.45
CA VAL A 86 -3.19 -10.65 2.28
C VAL A 86 -2.23 -10.99 1.16
N TYR A 87 -1.34 -11.94 1.40
CA TYR A 87 -0.33 -12.38 0.45
C TYR A 87 -0.39 -13.90 0.25
N GLN A 88 -0.48 -14.33 -1.00
CA GLN A 88 -0.46 -15.75 -1.39
C GLN A 88 0.97 -16.18 -1.69
N ALA A 89 1.62 -16.81 -0.72
CA ALA A 89 3.02 -17.23 -0.80
C ALA A 89 3.15 -18.65 -1.37
N LYS A 90 4.20 -18.92 -2.13
CA LYS A 90 4.55 -20.30 -2.51
C LYS A 90 5.07 -21.04 -1.27
N PRO A 91 4.95 -22.40 -1.21
CA PRO A 91 5.61 -23.14 -0.15
C PRO A 91 7.12 -22.96 -0.17
N GLY A 92 7.74 -22.88 1.00
CA GLY A 92 9.18 -22.71 1.13
C GLY A 92 9.58 -21.76 2.26
N VAL A 93 10.87 -21.46 2.33
CA VAL A 93 11.42 -20.49 3.29
C VAL A 93 11.31 -19.08 2.71
N HIS A 94 10.63 -18.21 3.43
CA HIS A 94 10.46 -16.81 3.10
C HIS A 94 11.17 -15.94 4.12
N LYS A 95 11.74 -14.83 3.67
CA LYS A 95 12.32 -13.80 4.52
C LYS A 95 11.49 -12.54 4.37
N PHE A 96 10.56 -12.34 5.30
CA PHE A 96 9.76 -11.12 5.35
C PHE A 96 10.59 -9.98 5.93
N THR A 97 10.54 -8.84 5.27
CA THR A 97 11.31 -7.66 5.66
C THR A 97 10.37 -6.46 5.73
N ALA A 98 10.42 -5.73 6.84
CA ALA A 98 9.79 -4.42 6.96
C ALA A 98 10.85 -3.34 6.91
N SER A 99 10.65 -2.32 6.07
CA SER A 99 11.65 -1.27 5.87
C SER A 99 11.02 0.13 5.92
N THR A 100 11.64 0.98 6.74
CA THR A 100 11.59 2.44 6.67
C THR A 100 13.01 2.93 6.32
N GLU A 101 13.66 3.64 7.20
CA GLU A 101 15.11 3.92 7.18
C GLU A 101 15.91 2.81 7.85
N VAL A 102 15.25 1.99 8.69
CA VAL A 102 15.78 0.80 9.35
C VAL A 102 14.99 -0.42 8.89
N THR A 103 15.66 -1.55 8.80
CA THR A 103 15.10 -2.80 8.30
C THR A 103 14.99 -3.83 9.43
N ASP A 104 13.85 -4.51 9.53
CA ASP A 104 13.66 -5.71 10.35
C ASP A 104 13.37 -6.91 9.45
N GLU A 105 13.91 -8.06 9.78
CA GLU A 105 13.78 -9.30 9.02
C GLU A 105 13.17 -10.42 9.87
N LYS A 106 12.21 -11.15 9.30
CA LYS A 106 11.58 -12.28 9.95
C LYS A 106 11.51 -13.49 9.01
N PRO A 107 12.24 -14.58 9.29
CA PRO A 107 12.12 -15.82 8.53
C PRO A 107 10.80 -16.53 8.88
N LEU A 108 10.16 -17.12 7.86
CA LEU A 108 8.94 -17.91 7.99
C LEU A 108 8.96 -19.05 6.96
N THR A 109 8.78 -20.28 7.41
CA THR A 109 8.55 -21.43 6.52
C THR A 109 7.06 -21.51 6.21
N VAL A 110 6.71 -21.32 4.94
CA VAL A 110 5.33 -21.38 4.45
C VAL A 110 5.04 -22.77 3.88
N GLU A 111 3.91 -23.34 4.25
CA GLU A 111 3.39 -24.61 3.74
C GLU A 111 2.09 -24.38 2.97
N ALA A 112 1.85 -25.20 1.93
CA ALA A 112 0.60 -25.13 1.18
C ALA A 112 -0.61 -25.43 2.06
N GLY A 113 -1.69 -24.67 1.88
CA GLY A 113 -2.94 -24.81 2.61
C GLY A 113 -2.94 -24.23 4.02
N LYS A 114 -1.81 -23.74 4.52
CA LYS A 114 -1.70 -23.10 5.84
C LYS A 114 -1.85 -21.60 5.78
N THR A 115 -2.34 -21.00 6.88
CA THR A 115 -2.44 -19.56 7.07
C THR A 115 -1.49 -19.11 8.18
N TYR A 116 -0.77 -18.04 7.94
CA TYR A 116 0.20 -17.43 8.83
C TYR A 116 -0.16 -15.98 9.08
N TYR A 117 0.18 -15.49 10.26
CA TYR A 117 -0.08 -14.12 10.65
C TYR A 117 1.21 -13.44 11.07
N VAL A 118 1.46 -12.28 10.48
CA VAL A 118 2.64 -11.46 10.74
C VAL A 118 2.17 -10.09 11.22
N ARG A 119 2.37 -9.82 12.50
CA ARG A 119 2.09 -8.52 13.09
C ARG A 119 3.27 -7.59 12.86
N GLY A 120 2.99 -6.39 12.38
CA GLY A 120 3.95 -5.32 12.25
C GLY A 120 3.75 -4.26 13.32
N GLU A 121 4.81 -3.92 14.01
CA GLU A 121 4.84 -2.86 15.03
C GLU A 121 5.79 -1.74 14.63
N VAL A 122 5.68 -0.61 15.31
CA VAL A 122 6.67 0.45 15.26
C VAL A 122 7.19 0.67 16.67
N GLN A 123 8.43 0.31 16.89
CA GLN A 123 9.13 0.64 18.11
C GLN A 123 9.74 2.02 17.95
N MET A 124 9.57 2.88 18.95
CA MET A 124 10.15 4.22 18.94
C MET A 124 11.66 4.12 19.19
N GLY A 125 12.43 4.50 18.18
CA GLY A 125 13.84 4.82 18.34
C GLY A 125 14.04 6.25 18.84
N VAL A 126 15.27 6.66 19.04
CA VAL A 126 15.60 8.01 19.53
C VAL A 126 15.11 9.12 18.57
N LEU A 127 15.14 8.86 17.26
CA LEU A 127 14.75 9.83 16.22
C LEU A 127 13.74 9.26 15.20
N ILE A 128 13.68 7.95 15.02
CA ILE A 128 12.94 7.31 13.93
C ILE A 128 12.22 6.08 14.47
N GLY A 129 10.98 5.88 14.01
CA GLY A 129 10.22 4.66 14.29
C GLY A 129 10.83 3.46 13.56
N ARG A 130 11.20 2.43 14.31
CA ARG A 130 11.76 1.17 13.77
C ARG A 130 10.64 0.17 13.55
N PRO A 131 10.46 -0.35 12.33
CA PRO A 131 9.51 -1.42 12.09
C PRO A 131 10.00 -2.69 12.78
N HIS A 132 9.08 -3.50 13.27
CA HIS A 132 9.35 -4.81 13.86
C HIS A 132 8.27 -5.79 13.41
N LEU A 133 8.67 -7.00 12.94
CA LEU A 133 7.78 -8.06 12.49
C LEU A 133 7.75 -9.20 13.50
N ILE A 134 6.55 -9.65 13.85
CA ILE A 134 6.32 -10.73 14.82
C ILE A 134 5.38 -11.75 14.18
N ILE A 135 5.75 -13.03 14.22
CA ILE A 135 4.84 -14.11 13.85
C ILE A 135 3.97 -14.39 15.07
N VAL A 136 2.67 -14.35 14.89
CA VAL A 136 1.68 -14.53 15.97
C VAL A 136 0.72 -15.66 15.65
N ASP A 137 0.01 -16.14 16.65
CA ASP A 137 -1.01 -17.16 16.45
C ASP A 137 -2.31 -16.60 15.85
N ARG A 138 -3.18 -17.51 15.44
CA ARG A 138 -4.48 -17.19 14.83
C ARG A 138 -5.39 -16.41 15.76
N GLN A 139 -5.47 -16.80 17.02
CA GLN A 139 -6.43 -16.22 17.96
C GLN A 139 -6.12 -14.75 18.22
N GLU A 140 -4.86 -14.44 18.44
CA GLU A 140 -4.37 -13.07 18.60
C GLU A 140 -4.67 -12.25 17.35
N ALA A 141 -4.26 -12.76 16.17
CA ALA A 141 -4.39 -12.02 14.92
C ALA A 141 -5.85 -11.76 14.52
N GLU A 142 -6.71 -12.77 14.57
CA GLU A 142 -8.13 -12.62 14.18
C GLU A 142 -8.87 -11.64 15.11
N GLY A 143 -8.47 -11.57 16.38
CA GLY A 143 -8.97 -10.57 17.31
C GLY A 143 -8.66 -9.15 16.87
N ALA A 144 -7.40 -8.91 16.51
CA ALA A 144 -6.91 -7.59 16.10
C ALA A 144 -7.44 -7.17 14.71
N ILE A 145 -7.45 -8.08 13.74
CA ILE A 145 -7.77 -7.78 12.32
C ILE A 145 -9.22 -7.30 12.13
N LYS A 146 -10.16 -7.67 12.99
CA LYS A 146 -11.58 -7.27 12.90
C LYS A 146 -11.78 -5.76 12.79
N ASP A 147 -10.93 -5.00 13.46
CA ASP A 147 -11.03 -3.53 13.52
C ASP A 147 -10.11 -2.82 12.52
N LEU A 148 -9.42 -3.58 11.67
CA LEU A 148 -8.48 -3.07 10.71
C LEU A 148 -9.11 -2.96 9.32
N HIS A 149 -8.58 -2.04 8.51
CA HIS A 149 -9.00 -1.92 7.12
C HIS A 149 -8.04 -2.68 6.19
N ARG A 150 -8.62 -3.36 5.21
CA ARG A 150 -7.85 -4.03 4.17
C ARG A 150 -7.25 -3.01 3.21
N VAL A 151 -6.01 -3.23 2.80
CA VAL A 151 -5.33 -2.45 1.77
C VAL A 151 -4.87 -3.36 0.64
N LYS A 152 -4.85 -2.83 -0.58
CA LYS A 152 -4.32 -3.58 -1.72
C LYS A 152 -2.81 -3.74 -1.59
N MET A 153 -2.32 -4.94 -1.91
CA MET A 153 -0.92 -5.13 -2.21
C MET A 153 -0.57 -4.27 -3.43
N LYS A 154 0.47 -3.47 -3.30
CA LYS A 154 1.01 -2.70 -4.42
C LYS A 154 2.46 -3.14 -4.57
N PRO A 155 2.75 -3.92 -5.63
CA PRO A 155 4.11 -4.31 -5.93
C PRO A 155 5.02 -3.13 -6.21
#